data_45c0e6ead012b0eda29343e8179b9774
#
_entry.id   45c0e6ead012b0eda29343e8179b9774
#
_cell.length_a   1.000
_cell.length_b   1.000
_cell.length_c   1.000
_cell.angle_alpha   90.00
_cell.angle_beta   90.00
_cell.angle_gamma   90.00
#
_symmetry.space_group_name_H-M   'P 1'
#
loop_
_entity.id
_entity.type
_entity.pdbx_description
1 polymer ?
#
loop_
_entity_poly.entity_id
_entity_poly.type
_entity_poly.pdbx_seq_one_letter_code
_entity_poly.pdbx_strand_id
1 'polypeptide(L)'
;MILAGVSINTVLGDDGIIKKAKEAAAATKQASAEEEMNRLVLEYQLASKDETLESFLQEKVTEGRIDGVTDNGDGTITITKKVEGKDYTITVKKPAAPTPSVKVGAIRVVSDSTGAGSSLGEASTRKGTTLYIMIESTISGGTTTVSPEVPYAVTENGTYKFTVTGTVDGKTYTKNVTATVNQYKNEINLDEIQIGDYVNYTYDIDSASSSYTLESTYSGYSSNQTIAQTTGLTWKVLNVDKENDTVDIISTNPTSSTVNFYNILGYNNGPYLMNEICKAQYSNKTLGVNARSINLLDMEKQLTAAGIKSRNEYNKGSSTYAQYGTTKTYTSNTKYPSLYANQKGAGPNITAADASAKITQPKTDAGNDPYEESKPIATTEPTTDNTSGTGSPLTVTQTYYNIAIDNTNYGTASSILANSTPFWVAARCVGTDSAYAAYFGLRIAGTNTYGFGMFYSKGFHGRLWLCSSPRSFSTI
;
A
#
# COMPACT_ATOMS: atom_id res chain seq x y z
N MET A 1 -66.79 -24.86 -80.83
CA MET A 1 -66.04 -23.61 -80.67
C MET A 1 -66.53 -22.72 -79.51
N ILE A 2 -67.18 -23.22 -78.49
CA ILE A 2 -67.67 -22.51 -77.29
C ILE A 2 -66.79 -22.77 -76.06
N LEU A 3 -66.01 -23.85 -76.04
CA LEU A 3 -65.15 -24.15 -74.89
C LEU A 3 -63.88 -23.27 -74.82
N ALA A 4 -63.34 -22.84 -75.89
CA ALA A 4 -62.12 -21.98 -75.89
C ALA A 4 -62.38 -20.53 -75.44
N GLY A 5 -63.60 -20.03 -75.67
CA GLY A 5 -63.94 -18.68 -75.24
C GLY A 5 -64.14 -18.47 -73.74
N VAL A 6 -64.69 -19.50 -73.08
CA VAL A 6 -64.91 -19.50 -71.62
C VAL A 6 -63.60 -19.61 -70.91
N SER A 7 -62.69 -20.44 -71.41
CA SER A 7 -61.34 -20.64 -70.77
C SER A 7 -60.51 -19.35 -70.88
N ILE A 8 -60.57 -18.63 -71.98
CA ILE A 8 -59.81 -17.35 -72.15
C ILE A 8 -60.41 -16.23 -71.29
N ASN A 9 -61.73 -16.16 -71.17
CA ASN A 9 -62.38 -15.15 -70.35
C ASN A 9 -62.13 -15.36 -68.83
N THR A 10 -62.03 -16.62 -68.42
CA THR A 10 -61.68 -17.01 -67.00
C THR A 10 -60.22 -16.71 -66.68
N VAL A 11 -59.32 -16.68 -67.68
CA VAL A 11 -57.91 -16.37 -67.50
C VAL A 11 -57.61 -14.90 -67.67
N LEU A 12 -58.28 -14.20 -68.64
CA LEU A 12 -57.98 -12.83 -69.06
C LEU A 12 -59.11 -11.82 -68.71
N GLY A 13 -60.28 -12.25 -68.27
CA GLY A 13 -61.38 -11.36 -67.87
C GLY A 13 -61.11 -10.58 -66.60
N ASP A 14 -61.97 -9.60 -66.27
CA ASP A 14 -61.81 -8.76 -65.06
C ASP A 14 -61.71 -9.50 -63.74
N ASP A 15 -62.24 -10.75 -63.70
CA ASP A 15 -62.08 -11.69 -62.57
C ASP A 15 -61.11 -12.86 -62.83
N GLY A 16 -60.29 -12.76 -63.91
CA GLY A 16 -59.38 -13.81 -64.31
C GLY A 16 -58.27 -14.13 -63.35
N ILE A 17 -57.75 -15.38 -63.37
CA ILE A 17 -56.69 -15.87 -62.45
C ILE A 17 -55.44 -15.01 -62.51
N ILE A 18 -55.10 -14.45 -63.73
CA ILE A 18 -53.91 -13.62 -63.89
C ILE A 18 -54.09 -12.29 -63.14
N LYS A 19 -55.28 -11.73 -63.17
CA LYS A 19 -55.61 -10.47 -62.48
C LYS A 19 -55.54 -10.70 -60.94
N LYS A 20 -56.17 -11.78 -60.44
CA LYS A 20 -56.12 -12.15 -59.03
C LYS A 20 -54.70 -12.47 -58.58
N ALA A 21 -53.87 -13.10 -59.41
CA ALA A 21 -52.48 -13.36 -59.10
C ALA A 21 -51.66 -12.05 -59.03
N LYS A 22 -51.90 -11.10 -59.92
CA LYS A 22 -51.27 -9.75 -59.88
C LYS A 22 -51.73 -8.93 -58.67
N GLU A 23 -53.00 -8.99 -58.32
CA GLU A 23 -53.55 -8.34 -57.12
C GLU A 23 -52.99 -8.97 -55.85
N ALA A 24 -52.88 -10.28 -55.76
CA ALA A 24 -52.26 -10.99 -54.66
C ALA A 24 -50.76 -10.63 -54.54
N ALA A 25 -50.03 -10.61 -55.66
CA ALA A 25 -48.63 -10.20 -55.66
C ALA A 25 -48.44 -8.71 -55.22
N ALA A 26 -49.34 -7.84 -55.65
CA ALA A 26 -49.33 -6.44 -55.21
C ALA A 26 -49.64 -6.31 -53.71
N ALA A 27 -50.62 -7.08 -53.21
CA ALA A 27 -50.95 -7.10 -51.79
C ALA A 27 -49.79 -7.64 -50.92
N THR A 28 -49.07 -8.66 -51.40
CA THR A 28 -47.90 -9.22 -50.73
C THR A 28 -46.77 -8.20 -50.67
N LYS A 29 -46.51 -7.46 -51.74
CA LYS A 29 -45.49 -6.35 -51.77
C LYS A 29 -45.86 -5.24 -50.84
N GLN A 30 -47.11 -4.85 -50.78
CA GLN A 30 -47.63 -3.84 -49.85
C GLN A 30 -47.43 -4.30 -48.38
N ALA A 31 -47.85 -5.54 -48.05
CA ALA A 31 -47.72 -6.07 -46.73
C ALA A 31 -46.24 -6.11 -46.28
N SER A 32 -45.33 -6.55 -47.16
CA SER A 32 -43.90 -6.60 -46.86
C SER A 32 -43.32 -5.20 -46.65
N ALA A 33 -43.71 -4.20 -47.41
CA ALA A 33 -43.27 -2.83 -47.21
C ALA A 33 -43.79 -2.21 -45.90
N GLU A 34 -45.07 -2.45 -45.59
CA GLU A 34 -45.68 -1.99 -44.32
C GLU A 34 -45.05 -2.68 -43.10
N GLU A 35 -44.76 -4.00 -43.20
CA GLU A 35 -44.06 -4.72 -42.12
C GLU A 35 -42.70 -4.14 -41.84
N GLU A 36 -41.86 -3.84 -42.84
CA GLU A 36 -40.55 -3.21 -42.65
C GLU A 36 -40.67 -1.84 -42.02
N MET A 37 -41.59 -0.98 -42.48
CA MET A 37 -41.80 0.33 -41.91
C MET A 37 -42.31 0.24 -40.47
N ASN A 38 -43.23 -0.64 -40.16
CA ASN A 38 -43.71 -0.87 -38.79
C ASN A 38 -42.59 -1.43 -37.87
N ARG A 39 -41.71 -2.27 -38.40
CA ARG A 39 -40.56 -2.78 -37.69
C ARG A 39 -39.61 -1.67 -37.27
N LEU A 40 -39.38 -0.66 -38.14
CA LEU A 40 -38.55 0.48 -37.78
C LEU A 40 -39.17 1.33 -36.67
N VAL A 41 -40.48 1.52 -36.69
CA VAL A 41 -41.19 2.23 -35.61
C VAL A 41 -41.05 1.46 -34.29
N LEU A 42 -41.13 0.14 -34.34
CA LEU A 42 -40.91 -0.70 -33.16
C LEU A 42 -39.45 -0.68 -32.66
N GLU A 43 -38.47 -0.71 -33.59
CA GLU A 43 -37.06 -0.53 -33.28
C GLU A 43 -36.82 0.77 -32.52
N TYR A 44 -37.39 1.88 -32.96
CA TYR A 44 -37.34 3.16 -32.27
C TYR A 44 -37.95 3.07 -30.84
N GLN A 45 -39.10 2.41 -30.70
CA GLN A 45 -39.77 2.28 -29.40
C GLN A 45 -38.96 1.45 -28.39
N LEU A 46 -38.12 0.53 -28.87
CA LEU A 46 -37.25 -0.33 -28.06
C LEU A 46 -35.88 0.29 -27.84
N ALA A 47 -35.47 1.26 -28.66
CA ALA A 47 -34.17 1.94 -28.53
C ALA A 47 -34.18 2.96 -27.39
N SER A 48 -32.99 3.40 -27.01
CA SER A 48 -32.80 4.50 -26.06
C SER A 48 -33.39 5.78 -26.61
N LYS A 49 -34.24 6.46 -25.86
CA LYS A 49 -35.03 7.63 -26.33
C LYS A 49 -34.24 8.93 -26.27
N ASP A 50 -33.05 8.97 -26.86
CA ASP A 50 -32.21 10.16 -26.88
C ASP A 50 -32.42 11.03 -28.17
N GLU A 51 -33.21 10.54 -29.10
CA GLU A 51 -33.53 11.20 -30.37
C GLU A 51 -35.03 11.18 -30.69
N THR A 52 -35.47 12.01 -31.63
CA THR A 52 -36.85 11.99 -32.10
C THR A 52 -37.09 10.85 -33.09
N LEU A 53 -38.35 10.37 -33.20
CA LEU A 53 -38.72 9.37 -34.20
C LEU A 53 -38.37 9.85 -35.63
N GLU A 54 -38.52 11.12 -35.90
CA GLU A 54 -38.20 11.72 -37.21
C GLU A 54 -36.69 11.61 -37.49
N SER A 55 -35.82 12.00 -36.54
CA SER A 55 -34.35 11.88 -36.66
C SER A 55 -33.92 10.45 -36.90
N PHE A 56 -34.43 9.52 -36.11
CA PHE A 56 -34.16 8.09 -36.24
C PHE A 56 -34.56 7.58 -37.64
N LEU A 57 -35.77 7.90 -38.10
CA LEU A 57 -36.24 7.44 -39.39
C LEU A 57 -35.47 8.10 -40.56
N GLN A 58 -35.02 9.33 -40.42
CA GLN A 58 -34.17 10.00 -41.41
C GLN A 58 -32.80 9.30 -41.55
N GLU A 59 -32.25 8.79 -40.45
CA GLU A 59 -31.06 7.94 -40.53
C GLU A 59 -31.36 6.67 -41.35
N LYS A 60 -32.54 6.04 -41.18
CA LYS A 60 -32.94 4.83 -41.94
C LYS A 60 -33.19 5.11 -43.41
N VAL A 61 -33.52 6.34 -43.77
CA VAL A 61 -33.49 6.79 -45.17
C VAL A 61 -32.07 6.78 -45.71
N THR A 62 -31.11 7.32 -44.93
CA THR A 62 -29.69 7.34 -45.33
C THR A 62 -29.12 5.94 -45.45
N GLU A 63 -29.56 5.02 -44.62
CA GLU A 63 -29.19 3.59 -44.68
C GLU A 63 -29.85 2.83 -45.85
N GLY A 64 -30.80 3.45 -46.57
CA GLY A 64 -31.53 2.85 -47.69
C GLY A 64 -32.58 1.80 -47.25
N ARG A 65 -33.00 1.79 -46.01
CA ARG A 65 -34.03 0.88 -45.49
C ARG A 65 -35.44 1.34 -45.85
N ILE A 66 -35.66 2.65 -45.93
CA ILE A 66 -36.87 3.33 -46.39
C ILE A 66 -36.49 4.43 -47.36
N ASP A 67 -37.44 4.96 -48.10
CA ASP A 67 -37.19 5.94 -49.17
C ASP A 67 -37.57 7.36 -48.79
N GLY A 68 -38.38 7.58 -47.77
CA GLY A 68 -38.77 8.92 -47.35
C GLY A 68 -39.46 8.96 -45.98
N VAL A 69 -39.35 10.12 -45.39
CA VAL A 69 -40.01 10.48 -44.12
C VAL A 69 -40.56 11.89 -44.27
N THR A 70 -41.85 12.09 -43.98
CA THR A 70 -42.51 13.38 -44.04
C THR A 70 -43.23 13.67 -42.74
N ASP A 71 -42.90 14.81 -42.12
CA ASP A 71 -43.67 15.35 -41.00
C ASP A 71 -44.93 16.02 -41.53
N ASN A 72 -46.09 15.53 -41.13
CA ASN A 72 -47.37 16.05 -41.61
C ASN A 72 -47.82 17.34 -40.90
N GLY A 73 -47.10 17.75 -39.80
CA GLY A 73 -47.45 18.96 -39.03
C GLY A 73 -48.63 18.78 -38.08
N ASP A 74 -49.34 17.67 -38.14
CA ASP A 74 -50.53 17.35 -37.34
C ASP A 74 -50.23 16.38 -36.18
N GLY A 75 -48.94 16.17 -35.90
CA GLY A 75 -48.47 15.22 -34.90
C GLY A 75 -48.32 13.79 -35.43
N THR A 76 -48.33 13.64 -36.76
CA THR A 76 -48.07 12.37 -37.43
C THR A 76 -46.87 12.45 -38.37
N ILE A 77 -46.26 11.30 -38.65
CA ILE A 77 -45.18 11.11 -39.62
C ILE A 77 -45.65 10.11 -40.66
N THR A 78 -45.46 10.44 -41.95
CA THR A 78 -45.62 9.52 -43.06
C THR A 78 -44.26 8.92 -43.42
N ILE A 79 -44.16 7.59 -43.41
CA ILE A 79 -42.99 6.82 -43.81
C ILE A 79 -43.28 6.23 -45.19
N THR A 80 -42.34 6.35 -46.12
CA THR A 80 -42.48 5.85 -47.49
C THR A 80 -41.42 4.78 -47.77
N LYS A 81 -41.85 3.67 -48.37
CA LYS A 81 -40.96 2.64 -48.91
C LYS A 81 -41.35 2.35 -50.36
N LYS A 82 -40.37 2.40 -51.23
CA LYS A 82 -40.56 2.10 -52.68
C LYS A 82 -40.25 0.64 -52.99
N VAL A 83 -41.16 -0.04 -53.59
CA VAL A 83 -40.96 -1.44 -54.05
C VAL A 83 -41.30 -1.50 -55.54
N GLU A 84 -40.33 -1.82 -56.37
CA GLU A 84 -40.43 -1.87 -57.83
C GLU A 84 -41.06 -0.63 -58.48
N GLY A 85 -40.62 0.57 -57.97
CA GLY A 85 -41.08 1.87 -58.51
C GLY A 85 -42.43 2.34 -57.98
N LYS A 86 -43.13 1.61 -57.15
CA LYS A 86 -44.41 1.99 -56.51
C LYS A 86 -44.15 2.37 -55.04
N ASP A 87 -44.71 3.51 -54.63
CA ASP A 87 -44.61 3.99 -53.24
C ASP A 87 -45.70 3.32 -52.37
N TYR A 88 -45.26 2.83 -51.22
CA TYR A 88 -46.12 2.36 -50.14
C TYR A 88 -45.86 3.25 -48.91
N THR A 89 -46.92 3.61 -48.21
CA THR A 89 -46.81 4.53 -47.08
C THR A 89 -47.55 4.05 -45.85
N ILE A 90 -47.01 4.32 -44.69
CA ILE A 90 -47.72 4.23 -43.42
C ILE A 90 -47.66 5.59 -42.71
N THR A 91 -48.71 5.92 -41.97
CA THR A 91 -48.73 7.11 -41.12
C THR A 91 -48.80 6.70 -39.67
N VAL A 92 -47.84 7.20 -38.87
CA VAL A 92 -47.72 6.88 -37.48
C VAL A 92 -47.77 8.13 -36.61
N LYS A 93 -48.27 8.04 -35.40
CA LYS A 93 -48.27 9.14 -34.45
C LYS A 93 -46.87 9.42 -33.98
N LYS A 94 -46.45 10.70 -33.93
CA LYS A 94 -45.21 11.09 -33.26
C LYS A 94 -45.32 10.74 -31.79
N PRO A 95 -44.38 9.96 -31.22
CA PRO A 95 -44.22 9.91 -29.79
C PRO A 95 -43.93 11.31 -29.25
N ALA A 96 -44.33 11.60 -28.04
CA ALA A 96 -43.89 12.81 -27.34
C ALA A 96 -42.36 12.87 -27.38
N ALA A 97 -41.82 14.04 -27.74
CA ALA A 97 -40.37 14.24 -27.72
C ALA A 97 -39.82 13.79 -26.34
N PRO A 98 -38.70 13.07 -26.29
CA PRO A 98 -38.12 12.66 -25.04
C PRO A 98 -37.87 13.89 -24.16
N THR A 99 -38.32 13.85 -22.94
CA THR A 99 -38.08 14.95 -21.99
C THR A 99 -36.58 15.04 -21.76
N PRO A 100 -35.92 16.18 -22.01
CA PRO A 100 -34.51 16.32 -21.72
C PRO A 100 -34.21 15.95 -20.27
N SER A 101 -33.15 15.19 -20.04
CA SER A 101 -32.73 14.79 -18.71
C SER A 101 -31.23 15.01 -18.52
N VAL A 102 -30.86 15.47 -17.33
CA VAL A 102 -29.47 15.66 -16.97
C VAL A 102 -28.78 14.30 -16.79
N LYS A 103 -27.74 14.04 -17.57
CA LYS A 103 -26.84 12.90 -17.37
C LYS A 103 -25.62 13.36 -16.56
N VAL A 104 -25.29 12.63 -15.52
CA VAL A 104 -24.08 12.85 -14.72
C VAL A 104 -23.10 11.76 -15.09
N GLY A 105 -21.93 12.16 -15.54
CA GLY A 105 -20.82 11.30 -15.89
C GLY A 105 -19.93 10.98 -14.67
N ALA A 106 -18.62 11.05 -14.86
CA ALA A 106 -17.67 10.75 -13.79
C ALA A 106 -17.70 11.84 -12.69
N ILE A 107 -17.65 11.39 -11.45
CA ILE A 107 -17.34 12.22 -10.27
C ILE A 107 -15.93 11.86 -9.86
N ARG A 108 -15.02 12.84 -9.85
CA ARG A 108 -13.60 12.64 -9.57
C ARG A 108 -13.14 13.56 -8.44
N VAL A 109 -12.18 13.08 -7.64
CA VAL A 109 -11.48 13.89 -6.65
C VAL A 109 -10.02 13.98 -7.09
N VAL A 110 -9.54 15.19 -7.34
CA VAL A 110 -8.22 15.47 -7.91
C VAL A 110 -7.43 16.46 -7.08
N SER A 111 -6.12 16.50 -7.25
CA SER A 111 -5.24 17.46 -6.54
C SER A 111 -5.07 18.78 -7.30
N ASP A 112 -5.46 18.86 -8.55
CA ASP A 112 -5.27 20.03 -9.41
C ASP A 112 -6.50 20.95 -9.34
N SER A 113 -6.28 22.23 -9.04
CA SER A 113 -7.31 23.27 -8.99
C SER A 113 -7.99 23.56 -10.33
N THR A 114 -7.39 23.14 -11.44
CA THR A 114 -8.01 23.21 -12.77
C THR A 114 -8.94 22.03 -13.06
N GLY A 115 -8.96 21.04 -12.18
CA GLY A 115 -9.71 19.80 -12.37
C GLY A 115 -9.04 18.81 -13.31
N ALA A 116 -7.82 19.07 -13.75
CA ALA A 116 -7.05 18.16 -14.56
C ALA A 116 -6.53 16.96 -13.72
N GLY A 117 -6.28 15.84 -14.36
CA GLY A 117 -5.70 14.66 -13.71
C GLY A 117 -6.68 13.53 -13.45
N SER A 118 -6.11 12.41 -13.02
CA SER A 118 -6.85 11.21 -12.65
C SER A 118 -7.42 11.33 -11.24
N SER A 119 -8.47 10.58 -10.94
CA SER A 119 -9.00 10.49 -9.59
C SER A 119 -7.96 9.93 -8.62
N LEU A 120 -7.86 10.54 -7.45
CA LEU A 120 -6.97 10.08 -6.39
C LEU A 120 -7.54 8.83 -5.72
N GLY A 121 -6.64 7.96 -5.25
CA GLY A 121 -7.02 6.78 -4.46
C GLY A 121 -7.49 7.14 -3.05
N GLU A 122 -8.16 6.19 -2.40
CA GLU A 122 -8.57 6.31 -1.00
C GLU A 122 -7.38 6.45 -0.07
N ALA A 123 -7.52 7.21 0.99
CA ALA A 123 -6.50 7.45 2.03
C ALA A 123 -5.10 7.80 1.47
N SER A 124 -5.06 8.47 0.30
CA SER A 124 -3.80 8.80 -0.40
C SER A 124 -3.24 10.17 -0.04
N THR A 125 -4.03 11.03 0.60
CA THR A 125 -3.71 12.45 0.81
C THR A 125 -3.72 12.80 2.30
N ARG A 126 -2.81 13.68 2.71
CA ARG A 126 -2.81 14.24 4.08
C ARG A 126 -4.00 15.17 4.26
N LYS A 127 -4.62 15.14 5.45
CA LYS A 127 -5.63 16.11 5.86
C LYS A 127 -5.05 17.54 5.80
N GLY A 128 -5.87 18.50 5.42
CA GLY A 128 -5.44 19.89 5.23
C GLY A 128 -4.85 20.20 3.86
N THR A 129 -4.49 19.21 3.05
CA THR A 129 -4.22 19.42 1.62
C THR A 129 -5.52 19.73 0.90
N THR A 130 -5.55 20.77 0.07
CA THR A 130 -6.76 21.07 -0.71
C THR A 130 -6.88 20.09 -1.88
N LEU A 131 -8.01 19.39 -1.94
CA LEU A 131 -8.42 18.58 -3.08
C LEU A 131 -9.65 19.21 -3.74
N TYR A 132 -9.97 18.76 -4.95
CA TYR A 132 -11.05 19.33 -5.76
C TYR A 132 -11.98 18.24 -6.26
N ILE A 133 -13.29 18.44 -6.05
CA ILE A 133 -14.33 17.59 -6.61
C ILE A 133 -14.67 18.10 -8.01
N MET A 134 -14.66 17.19 -8.96
CA MET A 134 -15.06 17.39 -10.35
C MET A 134 -16.31 16.57 -10.67
N ILE A 135 -17.26 17.17 -11.33
CA ILE A 135 -18.49 16.50 -11.76
C ILE A 135 -18.69 16.75 -13.26
N GLU A 136 -18.67 15.68 -14.03
CA GLU A 136 -18.99 15.74 -15.45
C GLU A 136 -20.50 15.61 -15.65
N SER A 137 -21.06 16.45 -16.48
CA SER A 137 -22.50 16.40 -16.73
C SER A 137 -22.85 16.87 -18.17
N THR A 138 -23.88 16.30 -18.70
CA THR A 138 -24.40 16.63 -20.04
C THR A 138 -25.92 16.63 -20.05
N ILE A 139 -26.51 17.36 -20.99
CA ILE A 139 -27.92 17.28 -21.34
C ILE A 139 -28.03 17.40 -22.85
N SER A 140 -28.88 16.58 -23.46
CA SER A 140 -29.06 16.62 -24.94
C SER A 140 -29.68 17.94 -25.35
N GLY A 141 -29.07 18.62 -26.35
CA GLY A 141 -29.56 19.88 -26.90
C GLY A 141 -29.38 21.10 -25.99
N GLY A 142 -28.53 21.04 -24.96
CA GLY A 142 -28.38 22.16 -24.03
C GLY A 142 -27.02 22.21 -23.33
N THR A 143 -26.98 23.03 -22.29
CA THR A 143 -25.79 23.21 -21.44
C THR A 143 -26.08 22.82 -20.00
N THR A 144 -25.05 22.43 -19.25
CA THR A 144 -25.16 22.09 -17.81
C THR A 144 -24.34 23.03 -16.96
N THR A 145 -24.82 23.30 -15.75
CA THR A 145 -24.09 23.97 -14.67
C THR A 145 -24.18 23.14 -13.39
N VAL A 146 -23.17 23.25 -12.52
CA VAL A 146 -23.11 22.54 -11.23
C VAL A 146 -23.08 23.55 -10.10
N SER A 147 -23.88 23.33 -9.06
CA SER A 147 -23.90 24.16 -7.87
C SER A 147 -23.79 23.28 -6.61
N PRO A 148 -22.85 23.52 -5.66
CA PRO A 148 -21.77 24.50 -5.79
C PRO A 148 -20.91 24.32 -7.04
N GLU A 149 -20.25 25.40 -7.49
CA GLU A 149 -19.41 25.39 -8.70
C GLU A 149 -18.23 24.39 -8.54
N VAL A 150 -17.87 23.75 -9.64
CA VAL A 150 -16.73 22.84 -9.71
C VAL A 150 -15.63 23.45 -10.61
N PRO A 151 -14.34 23.26 -10.27
CA PRO A 151 -13.73 22.45 -9.21
C PRO A 151 -14.09 22.91 -7.80
N TYR A 152 -14.70 22.05 -6.99
CA TYR A 152 -15.09 22.37 -5.61
C TYR A 152 -14.02 21.95 -4.62
N ALA A 153 -13.45 22.92 -3.90
CA ALA A 153 -12.37 22.68 -2.96
C ALA A 153 -12.86 22.00 -1.68
N VAL A 154 -12.12 20.99 -1.23
CA VAL A 154 -12.35 20.25 0.02
C VAL A 154 -11.03 20.02 0.76
N THR A 155 -11.07 19.87 2.08
CA THR A 155 -9.91 19.67 2.94
C THR A 155 -10.05 18.48 3.90
N GLU A 156 -11.19 17.75 3.81
CA GLU A 156 -11.50 16.62 4.68
C GLU A 156 -12.38 15.59 4.00
N ASN A 157 -12.40 14.37 4.53
CA ASN A 157 -13.33 13.32 4.10
C ASN A 157 -14.75 13.72 4.43
N GLY A 158 -15.67 13.36 3.55
CA GLY A 158 -17.07 13.69 3.77
C GLY A 158 -17.94 13.43 2.55
N THR A 159 -19.20 13.76 2.69
CA THR A 159 -20.22 13.64 1.65
C THR A 159 -20.69 15.02 1.25
N TYR A 160 -20.46 15.38 0.01
CA TYR A 160 -20.74 16.70 -0.55
C TYR A 160 -21.89 16.61 -1.54
N LYS A 161 -22.87 17.50 -1.41
CA LYS A 161 -24.07 17.51 -2.23
C LYS A 161 -24.00 18.59 -3.27
N PHE A 162 -24.38 18.24 -4.49
CA PHE A 162 -24.41 19.14 -5.63
C PHE A 162 -25.75 19.05 -6.36
N THR A 163 -26.13 20.13 -7.01
CA THR A 163 -27.25 20.16 -7.94
C THR A 163 -26.71 20.45 -9.33
N VAL A 164 -26.95 19.54 -10.26
CA VAL A 164 -26.65 19.75 -11.67
C VAL A 164 -27.91 20.29 -12.35
N THR A 165 -27.79 21.42 -12.99
CA THR A 165 -28.89 22.06 -13.73
C THR A 165 -28.56 22.04 -15.23
N GLY A 166 -29.42 21.42 -16.00
CA GLY A 166 -29.37 21.45 -17.45
C GLY A 166 -30.38 22.46 -17.99
N THR A 167 -30.00 23.20 -19.01
CA THR A 167 -30.89 24.17 -19.68
C THR A 167 -31.02 23.83 -21.16
N VAL A 168 -32.26 23.63 -21.64
CA VAL A 168 -32.60 23.34 -23.03
C VAL A 168 -33.77 24.24 -23.40
N ASP A 169 -33.63 25.04 -24.44
CA ASP A 169 -34.66 25.97 -24.93
C ASP A 169 -35.29 26.82 -23.80
N GLY A 170 -34.46 27.34 -22.91
CA GLY A 170 -34.90 28.18 -21.79
C GLY A 170 -35.59 27.41 -20.62
N LYS A 171 -35.77 26.10 -20.72
CA LYS A 171 -36.33 25.28 -19.66
C LYS A 171 -35.19 24.63 -18.87
N THR A 172 -35.36 24.51 -17.56
CA THR A 172 -34.36 23.93 -16.63
C THR A 172 -34.78 22.55 -16.14
N TYR A 173 -33.79 21.66 -16.08
CA TYR A 173 -33.91 20.29 -15.57
C TYR A 173 -32.84 20.10 -14.53
N THR A 174 -33.18 19.62 -13.34
CA THR A 174 -32.25 19.50 -12.24
C THR A 174 -32.05 18.05 -11.81
N LYS A 175 -30.82 17.72 -11.37
CA LYS A 175 -30.48 16.43 -10.76
C LYS A 175 -29.55 16.64 -9.57
N ASN A 176 -29.96 16.15 -8.41
CA ASN A 176 -29.11 16.15 -7.22
C ASN A 176 -28.12 14.98 -7.29
N VAL A 177 -26.87 15.25 -6.97
CA VAL A 177 -25.81 14.27 -6.92
C VAL A 177 -25.00 14.41 -5.64
N THR A 178 -24.35 13.33 -5.26
CA THR A 178 -23.54 13.26 -4.06
C THR A 178 -22.14 12.79 -4.45
N ALA A 179 -21.14 13.55 -4.04
CA ALA A 179 -19.73 13.14 -4.14
C ALA A 179 -19.24 12.71 -2.76
N THR A 180 -18.65 11.53 -2.68
CA THR A 180 -17.99 11.06 -1.46
C THR A 180 -16.50 11.29 -1.58
N VAL A 181 -15.90 11.97 -0.61
CA VAL A 181 -14.47 12.20 -0.47
C VAL A 181 -13.97 11.27 0.62
N ASN A 182 -13.08 10.36 0.27
CA ASN A 182 -12.42 9.39 1.17
C ASN A 182 -10.91 9.35 0.92
N GLN A 183 -10.37 10.36 0.26
CA GLN A 183 -8.98 10.45 -0.14
C GLN A 183 -8.06 10.85 1.00
N TYR A 184 -8.58 11.51 2.02
CA TYR A 184 -7.76 11.88 3.18
C TYR A 184 -7.54 10.71 4.09
N LYS A 185 -6.28 10.58 4.54
CA LYS A 185 -5.93 9.64 5.60
C LYS A 185 -6.72 9.99 6.86
N ASN A 186 -7.23 9.00 7.54
CA ASN A 186 -7.71 9.20 8.90
C ASN A 186 -6.49 9.53 9.76
N GLU A 187 -6.30 10.78 10.10
CA GLU A 187 -5.25 11.19 11.01
C GLU A 187 -5.61 10.70 12.40
N ILE A 188 -4.77 9.83 12.91
CA ILE A 188 -4.75 9.54 14.34
C ILE A 188 -4.22 10.81 15.03
N ASN A 189 -4.94 11.28 16.03
CA ASN A 189 -4.45 12.40 16.85
C ASN A 189 -3.28 11.89 17.70
N LEU A 190 -2.04 12.15 17.24
CA LEU A 190 -0.84 11.72 17.97
C LEU A 190 -0.74 12.33 19.38
N ASP A 191 -1.50 13.40 19.68
CA ASP A 191 -1.54 13.98 21.02
C ASP A 191 -2.31 13.09 22.02
N GLU A 192 -3.16 12.22 21.52
CA GLU A 192 -3.94 11.27 22.34
C GLU A 192 -3.23 9.93 22.54
N ILE A 193 -2.21 9.64 21.71
CA ILE A 193 -1.46 8.37 21.79
C ILE A 193 -0.41 8.45 22.89
N GLN A 194 -0.38 7.42 23.74
CA GLN A 194 0.56 7.30 24.85
C GLN A 194 1.41 6.04 24.74
N ILE A 195 2.64 6.09 25.27
CA ILE A 195 3.49 4.92 25.43
C ILE A 195 2.76 3.90 26.30
N GLY A 196 2.63 2.68 25.78
CA GLY A 196 1.93 1.59 26.43
C GLY A 196 0.52 1.32 25.91
N ASP A 197 -0.06 2.22 25.10
CA ASP A 197 -1.34 1.98 24.46
C ASP A 197 -1.30 0.74 23.56
N TYR A 198 -2.40 -0.01 23.54
CA TYR A 198 -2.52 -1.16 22.67
C TYR A 198 -2.81 -0.76 21.24
N VAL A 199 -2.17 -1.45 20.32
CA VAL A 199 -2.34 -1.24 18.88
C VAL A 199 -2.85 -2.53 18.24
N ASN A 200 -3.87 -2.42 17.41
CA ASN A 200 -4.35 -3.54 16.61
C ASN A 200 -3.50 -3.67 15.34
N TYR A 201 -2.34 -4.29 15.48
CA TYR A 201 -1.44 -4.57 14.36
C TYR A 201 -1.49 -6.05 13.99
N THR A 202 -1.70 -6.33 12.72
CA THR A 202 -1.59 -7.67 12.14
C THR A 202 -0.48 -7.67 11.10
N TYR A 203 0.32 -8.72 11.09
CA TYR A 203 1.31 -8.92 10.03
C TYR A 203 0.64 -9.54 8.79
N ASP A 204 1.13 -9.13 7.62
CA ASP A 204 0.68 -9.60 6.31
C ASP A 204 1.91 -10.08 5.54
N ILE A 205 2.17 -11.37 5.64
CA ILE A 205 3.32 -12.05 5.07
C ILE A 205 2.86 -13.27 4.25
N ASP A 206 3.73 -13.71 3.36
CA ASP A 206 3.47 -14.94 2.61
C ASP A 206 3.44 -16.15 3.55
N SER A 207 2.56 -17.11 3.27
CA SER A 207 2.39 -18.34 4.07
C SER A 207 3.69 -19.17 4.22
N ALA A 208 4.64 -19.02 3.31
CA ALA A 208 5.98 -19.62 3.40
C ALA A 208 6.83 -19.03 4.53
N SER A 209 6.45 -17.90 5.10
CA SER A 209 7.22 -17.19 6.13
C SER A 209 6.86 -17.61 7.56
N SER A 210 6.08 -18.67 7.76
CA SER A 210 5.77 -19.23 9.09
C SER A 210 6.99 -19.79 9.83
N SER A 211 8.11 -19.97 9.12
CA SER A 211 9.41 -20.28 9.70
C SER A 211 10.53 -19.60 8.90
N TYR A 212 11.61 -19.27 9.58
CA TYR A 212 12.82 -18.71 9.00
C TYR A 212 13.99 -19.65 9.26
N THR A 213 14.76 -19.98 8.21
CA THR A 213 15.98 -20.76 8.36
C THR A 213 17.16 -19.83 8.58
N LEU A 214 17.71 -19.85 9.81
CA LEU A 214 18.93 -19.14 10.15
C LEU A 214 20.12 -20.06 9.95
N GLU A 215 20.89 -19.77 8.93
CA GLU A 215 22.04 -20.61 8.56
C GLU A 215 23.20 -20.48 9.54
N SER A 216 23.82 -21.61 9.85
CA SER A 216 24.99 -21.69 10.72
C SER A 216 26.19 -20.91 10.19
N THR A 217 26.34 -20.86 8.85
CA THR A 217 27.39 -20.10 8.17
C THR A 217 27.34 -18.60 8.43
N TYR A 218 26.19 -18.08 8.80
CA TYR A 218 26.03 -16.65 9.13
C TYR A 218 25.89 -16.38 10.61
N SER A 219 25.22 -17.28 11.35
CA SER A 219 25.01 -17.13 12.80
C SER A 219 26.21 -17.55 13.65
N GLY A 220 27.10 -18.34 13.04
CA GLY A 220 28.23 -18.97 13.75
C GLY A 220 27.83 -20.12 14.68
N TYR A 221 26.54 -20.46 14.74
CA TYR A 221 26.06 -21.57 15.56
C TYR A 221 26.42 -22.94 14.94
N SER A 222 26.39 -23.98 15.72
CA SER A 222 26.85 -25.33 15.31
C SER A 222 26.00 -25.97 14.21
N SER A 223 24.76 -25.50 14.01
CA SER A 223 23.83 -26.02 13.00
C SER A 223 22.86 -24.93 12.56
N ASN A 224 22.22 -25.15 11.41
CA ASN A 224 21.11 -24.31 10.98
C ASN A 224 19.98 -24.37 12.01
N GLN A 225 19.32 -23.22 12.20
CA GLN A 225 18.24 -23.06 13.15
C GLN A 225 16.94 -22.77 12.41
N THR A 226 15.88 -23.47 12.73
CA THR A 226 14.52 -23.16 12.22
C THR A 226 13.82 -22.31 13.26
N ILE A 227 13.57 -21.05 12.92
CA ILE A 227 12.92 -20.07 13.79
C ILE A 227 11.45 -20.03 13.42
N ALA A 228 10.62 -20.65 14.25
CA ALA A 228 9.18 -20.63 14.06
C ALA A 228 8.60 -19.26 14.40
N GLN A 229 7.63 -18.81 13.61
CA GLN A 229 6.87 -17.60 13.88
C GLN A 229 6.08 -17.74 15.18
N THR A 230 6.07 -16.72 16.00
CA THR A 230 5.21 -16.64 17.18
C THR A 230 3.87 -16.02 16.79
N THR A 231 2.79 -16.77 16.95
CA THR A 231 1.43 -16.32 16.69
C THR A 231 0.81 -15.67 17.92
N GLY A 232 -0.25 -14.87 17.71
CA GLY A 232 -1.00 -14.27 18.81
C GLY A 232 -0.28 -13.14 19.55
N LEU A 233 0.74 -12.54 18.94
CA LEU A 233 1.40 -11.37 19.52
C LEU A 233 0.41 -10.20 19.55
N THR A 234 0.41 -9.48 20.67
CA THR A 234 -0.26 -8.18 20.83
C THR A 234 0.79 -7.08 20.82
N TRP A 235 0.38 -5.87 20.52
CA TRP A 235 1.30 -4.76 20.24
C TRP A 235 0.97 -3.56 21.10
N LYS A 236 2.01 -2.82 21.47
CA LYS A 236 1.91 -1.57 22.23
C LYS A 236 2.73 -0.48 21.60
N VAL A 237 2.33 0.75 21.84
CA VAL A 237 3.11 1.93 21.48
C VAL A 237 4.38 1.98 22.33
N LEU A 238 5.52 2.06 21.67
CA LEU A 238 6.84 2.23 22.30
C LEU A 238 7.29 3.69 22.24
N ASN A 239 7.03 4.39 21.14
CA ASN A 239 7.44 5.76 20.95
C ASN A 239 6.45 6.50 20.05
N VAL A 240 6.27 7.79 20.29
CA VAL A 240 5.46 8.71 19.46
C VAL A 240 6.37 9.83 18.99
N ASP A 241 6.61 9.91 17.68
CA ASP A 241 7.39 10.96 17.05
C ASP A 241 6.44 11.91 16.31
N LYS A 242 6.10 13.00 17.00
CA LYS A 242 5.18 14.01 16.47
C LYS A 242 5.78 14.87 15.37
N GLU A 243 7.11 14.95 15.29
CA GLU A 243 7.80 15.73 14.25
C GLU A 243 7.74 15.02 12.89
N ASN A 244 7.80 13.69 12.93
CA ASN A 244 7.78 12.86 11.72
C ASN A 244 6.43 12.16 11.49
N ASP A 245 5.42 12.43 12.31
CA ASP A 245 4.10 11.76 12.27
C ASP A 245 4.23 10.24 12.31
N THR A 246 5.06 9.70 13.20
CA THR A 246 5.28 8.27 13.31
C THR A 246 5.09 7.75 14.72
N VAL A 247 4.68 6.50 14.83
CA VAL A 247 4.59 5.77 16.09
C VAL A 247 5.38 4.48 15.95
N ASP A 248 6.32 4.25 16.84
CA ASP A 248 6.99 2.97 16.95
C ASP A 248 6.13 2.04 17.82
N ILE A 249 5.85 0.87 17.31
CA ILE A 249 5.12 -0.15 18.08
C ILE A 249 6.03 -1.35 18.38
N ILE A 250 5.77 -2.02 19.48
CA ILE A 250 6.53 -3.18 19.93
C ILE A 250 5.58 -4.30 20.36
N SER A 251 5.95 -5.56 20.11
CA SER A 251 5.20 -6.68 20.64
C SER A 251 5.26 -6.69 22.18
N THR A 252 4.17 -7.07 22.83
CA THR A 252 4.09 -7.08 24.30
C THR A 252 5.05 -8.08 24.96
N ASN A 253 5.45 -9.09 24.21
CA ASN A 253 6.41 -10.11 24.66
C ASN A 253 7.42 -10.41 23.55
N PRO A 254 8.62 -10.88 23.92
CA PRO A 254 9.54 -11.47 22.97
C PRO A 254 8.95 -12.70 22.28
N THR A 255 9.51 -13.09 21.15
CA THR A 255 9.11 -14.31 20.44
C THR A 255 9.29 -15.55 21.31
N SER A 256 8.52 -16.60 21.03
CA SER A 256 8.65 -17.89 21.72
C SER A 256 9.92 -18.65 21.30
N SER A 257 10.34 -18.48 20.06
CA SER A 257 11.54 -19.11 19.51
C SER A 257 12.81 -18.45 20.03
N THR A 258 13.82 -19.25 20.31
CA THR A 258 15.16 -18.77 20.64
C THR A 258 16.01 -18.67 19.39
N VAL A 259 16.92 -17.68 19.37
CA VAL A 259 17.89 -17.47 18.30
C VAL A 259 19.28 -17.50 18.91
N ASN A 260 20.15 -18.30 18.32
CA ASN A 260 21.50 -18.50 18.83
C ASN A 260 22.52 -17.88 17.89
N PHE A 261 23.40 -17.07 18.45
CA PHE A 261 24.56 -16.52 17.78
C PHE A 261 25.84 -16.97 18.47
N TYR A 262 26.91 -17.13 17.70
CA TYR A 262 28.17 -17.57 18.22
C TYR A 262 29.35 -16.91 17.50
N ASN A 263 30.46 -16.75 18.21
CA ASN A 263 31.73 -16.22 17.72
C ASN A 263 31.67 -14.94 16.91
N ILE A 264 32.65 -14.68 16.07
CA ILE A 264 32.75 -13.48 15.21
C ILE A 264 31.61 -13.36 14.21
N LEU A 265 31.10 -14.47 13.70
CA LEU A 265 30.00 -14.46 12.75
C LEU A 265 28.72 -13.93 13.42
N GLY A 266 28.42 -14.40 14.62
CA GLY A 266 27.33 -13.87 15.43
C GLY A 266 27.48 -12.38 15.72
N TYR A 267 28.69 -11.95 16.08
CA TYR A 267 28.99 -10.53 16.31
C TYR A 267 28.77 -9.68 15.05
N ASN A 268 29.32 -10.11 13.93
CA ASN A 268 29.25 -9.35 12.69
C ASN A 268 27.84 -9.30 12.08
N ASN A 269 27.14 -10.44 12.11
CA ASN A 269 25.88 -10.60 11.38
C ASN A 269 24.65 -10.50 12.29
N GLY A 270 24.80 -10.60 13.60
CA GLY A 270 23.67 -10.70 14.53
C GLY A 270 22.59 -9.63 14.36
N PRO A 271 22.92 -8.32 14.37
CA PRO A 271 21.93 -7.29 14.19
C PRO A 271 21.18 -7.40 12.87
N TYR A 272 21.89 -7.67 11.76
CA TYR A 272 21.27 -7.89 10.46
C TYR A 272 20.31 -9.09 10.48
N LEU A 273 20.78 -10.23 10.98
CA LEU A 273 20.00 -11.47 10.99
C LEU A 273 18.74 -11.36 11.87
N MET A 274 18.85 -10.69 13.02
CA MET A 274 17.69 -10.39 13.86
C MET A 274 16.63 -9.58 13.11
N ASN A 275 17.06 -8.57 12.37
CA ASN A 275 16.16 -7.74 11.57
C ASN A 275 15.54 -8.53 10.42
N GLU A 276 16.32 -9.35 9.71
CA GLU A 276 15.79 -10.17 8.60
C GLU A 276 14.75 -11.19 9.08
N ILE A 277 14.96 -11.84 10.22
CA ILE A 277 13.97 -12.75 10.81
C ILE A 277 12.67 -11.98 11.10
N CYS A 278 12.79 -10.83 11.77
CA CYS A 278 11.60 -10.02 12.10
C CYS A 278 10.88 -9.53 10.86
N LYS A 279 11.63 -9.06 9.87
CA LYS A 279 11.08 -8.57 8.59
C LYS A 279 10.34 -9.68 7.84
N ALA A 280 10.92 -10.87 7.76
CA ALA A 280 10.34 -12.00 7.06
C ALA A 280 9.04 -12.49 7.70
N GLN A 281 8.95 -12.45 9.04
CA GLN A 281 7.86 -13.09 9.78
C GLN A 281 6.77 -12.16 10.28
N TYR A 282 7.04 -10.85 10.41
CA TYR A 282 6.14 -9.93 11.12
C TYR A 282 5.90 -8.60 10.41
N SER A 283 6.36 -8.43 9.18
CA SER A 283 6.04 -7.24 8.38
C SER A 283 4.60 -7.23 7.90
N ASN A 284 4.10 -6.07 7.53
CA ASN A 284 2.82 -5.92 6.86
C ASN A 284 3.04 -5.20 5.53
N LYS A 285 2.91 -5.93 4.42
CA LYS A 285 3.12 -5.41 3.07
C LYS A 285 2.04 -4.41 2.67
N THR A 286 0.80 -4.70 3.05
CA THR A 286 -0.35 -3.84 2.73
C THR A 286 -0.21 -2.47 3.38
N LEU A 287 0.27 -2.43 4.62
CA LEU A 287 0.52 -1.18 5.37
C LEU A 287 1.89 -0.57 5.08
N GLY A 288 2.75 -1.22 4.30
CA GLY A 288 4.12 -0.78 4.06
C GLY A 288 5.01 -0.82 5.31
N VAL A 289 4.66 -1.63 6.30
CA VAL A 289 5.37 -1.74 7.58
C VAL A 289 6.41 -2.85 7.51
N ASN A 290 7.67 -2.50 7.80
CA ASN A 290 8.76 -3.46 7.95
C ASN A 290 9.05 -3.69 9.43
N ALA A 291 8.80 -4.92 9.90
CA ALA A 291 9.18 -5.31 11.25
C ALA A 291 10.69 -5.52 11.34
N ARG A 292 11.25 -5.16 12.47
CA ARG A 292 12.66 -5.37 12.83
C ARG A 292 12.80 -5.75 14.29
N SER A 293 13.94 -6.21 14.70
CA SER A 293 14.24 -6.39 16.12
C SER A 293 14.41 -5.03 16.81
N ILE A 294 14.06 -4.95 18.07
CA ILE A 294 14.40 -3.78 18.90
C ILE A 294 15.91 -3.58 18.89
N ASN A 295 16.36 -2.35 18.80
CA ASN A 295 17.76 -1.98 18.86
C ASN A 295 18.07 -1.09 20.08
N LEU A 296 19.34 -0.78 20.29
CA LEU A 296 19.75 0.02 21.44
C LEU A 296 19.19 1.44 21.40
N LEU A 297 19.05 2.07 20.22
CA LEU A 297 18.48 3.40 20.08
C LEU A 297 17.02 3.44 20.52
N ASP A 298 16.25 2.41 20.19
CA ASP A 298 14.84 2.31 20.61
C ASP A 298 14.75 2.31 22.14
N MET A 299 15.66 1.59 22.81
CA MET A 299 15.72 1.56 24.26
C MET A 299 16.25 2.87 24.84
N GLU A 300 17.28 3.46 24.27
CA GLU A 300 17.88 4.72 24.76
C GLU A 300 16.94 5.92 24.61
N LYS A 301 16.08 5.93 23.58
CA LYS A 301 15.01 6.93 23.46
C LYS A 301 14.03 6.91 24.63
N GLN A 302 13.92 5.79 25.33
CA GLN A 302 13.01 5.64 26.47
C GLN A 302 13.67 6.00 27.81
N LEU A 303 14.97 6.33 27.82
CA LEU A 303 15.65 6.68 29.06
C LEU A 303 15.11 8.02 29.62
N THR A 304 14.78 8.00 30.90
CA THR A 304 14.54 9.21 31.66
C THR A 304 15.84 9.99 31.85
N ALA A 305 15.76 11.22 32.35
CA ALA A 305 16.94 11.97 32.75
C ALA A 305 17.80 11.22 33.79
N ALA A 306 17.15 10.49 34.71
CA ALA A 306 17.82 9.62 35.68
C ALA A 306 18.49 8.44 35.00
N GLY A 307 17.81 7.80 34.03
CA GLY A 307 18.35 6.69 33.24
C GLY A 307 19.56 7.10 32.41
N ILE A 308 19.49 8.25 31.74
CA ILE A 308 20.63 8.84 31.00
C ILE A 308 21.81 9.06 31.95
N LYS A 309 21.56 9.60 33.13
CA LYS A 309 22.59 9.79 34.17
C LYS A 309 23.18 8.46 34.60
N SER A 310 22.33 7.47 34.92
CA SER A 310 22.76 6.12 35.31
C SER A 310 23.63 5.45 34.24
N ARG A 311 23.24 5.58 32.98
CA ARG A 311 24.02 5.09 31.84
C ARG A 311 25.38 5.78 31.73
N ASN A 312 25.38 7.12 31.77
CA ASN A 312 26.59 7.92 31.59
C ASN A 312 27.57 7.76 32.76
N GLU A 313 27.06 7.49 33.95
CA GLU A 313 27.87 7.26 35.13
C GLU A 313 28.28 5.80 35.32
N TYR A 314 27.86 4.89 34.41
CA TYR A 314 28.22 3.49 34.50
C TYR A 314 29.75 3.34 34.48
N ASN A 315 30.27 2.63 35.46
CA ASN A 315 31.72 2.48 35.77
C ASN A 315 32.46 3.76 36.14
N LYS A 316 31.75 4.86 36.45
CA LYS A 316 32.39 6.10 36.90
C LYS A 316 33.21 5.87 38.15
N GLY A 317 34.47 6.31 38.10
CA GLY A 317 35.40 6.14 39.20
C GLY A 317 36.00 4.74 39.31
N SER A 318 35.68 3.80 38.44
CA SER A 318 36.32 2.49 38.42
C SER A 318 37.76 2.62 37.97
N SER A 319 38.66 1.99 38.71
CA SER A 319 40.07 1.84 38.30
C SER A 319 40.26 0.72 37.27
N THR A 320 39.30 -0.21 37.21
CA THR A 320 39.38 -1.41 36.36
C THR A 320 38.68 -1.21 35.04
N TYR A 321 37.45 -0.65 35.07
CA TYR A 321 36.58 -0.57 33.90
C TYR A 321 36.47 0.86 33.35
N ALA A 322 36.39 0.99 32.06
CA ALA A 322 36.13 2.29 31.43
C ALA A 322 34.70 2.74 31.68
N GLN A 323 34.51 4.04 31.93
CA GLN A 323 33.20 4.63 32.05
C GLN A 323 32.51 4.66 30.67
N TYR A 324 31.18 4.53 30.66
CA TYR A 324 30.38 4.65 29.44
C TYR A 324 30.71 5.95 28.70
N GLY A 325 30.82 5.86 27.38
CA GLY A 325 31.11 7.01 26.49
C GLY A 325 32.58 7.47 26.52
N THR A 326 33.43 6.88 27.36
CA THR A 326 34.87 7.21 27.40
C THR A 326 35.68 6.26 26.52
N THR A 327 36.78 6.78 25.98
CA THR A 327 37.71 6.01 25.16
C THR A 327 38.82 5.44 26.02
N LYS A 328 39.15 4.18 25.81
CA LYS A 328 40.27 3.51 26.47
C LYS A 328 41.16 2.79 25.46
N THR A 329 42.48 2.89 25.70
CA THR A 329 43.49 2.18 24.93
C THR A 329 43.96 0.96 25.69
N TYR A 330 43.92 -0.20 25.04
CA TYR A 330 44.36 -1.50 25.60
C TYR A 330 45.72 -1.83 24.99
N THR A 331 46.71 -2.01 25.83
CA THR A 331 48.13 -2.11 25.41
C THR A 331 48.66 -3.51 25.25
N SER A 332 47.98 -4.50 25.85
CA SER A 332 48.43 -5.89 25.76
C SER A 332 47.25 -6.85 25.86
N ASN A 333 47.41 -8.04 25.33
CA ASN A 333 46.45 -9.13 25.37
C ASN A 333 45.02 -8.80 24.93
N THR A 334 44.87 -7.66 24.24
CA THR A 334 43.56 -7.27 23.76
C THR A 334 43.28 -8.01 22.44
N LYS A 335 42.23 -8.75 22.49
CA LYS A 335 41.72 -9.42 21.32
C LYS A 335 40.65 -8.54 20.70
N TYR A 336 40.73 -8.35 19.43
CA TYR A 336 39.66 -7.79 18.66
C TYR A 336 39.46 -8.63 17.37
N PRO A 337 38.26 -8.60 16.77
CA PRO A 337 38.01 -9.43 15.63
C PRO A 337 38.98 -9.12 14.48
N SER A 338 39.64 -10.15 13.99
CA SER A 338 40.32 -10.09 12.72
C SER A 338 39.26 -10.13 11.63
N LEU A 339 39.10 -9.04 10.91
CA LEU A 339 38.11 -8.94 9.83
C LEU A 339 38.78 -9.30 8.51
N TYR A 340 38.14 -10.15 7.73
CA TYR A 340 38.60 -10.50 6.39
C TYR A 340 38.24 -9.39 5.41
N ALA A 341 39.01 -9.30 4.31
CA ALA A 341 38.86 -8.26 3.31
C ALA A 341 37.43 -8.18 2.70
N ASN A 342 36.76 -9.31 2.61
CA ASN A 342 35.38 -9.38 2.10
C ASN A 342 34.30 -9.40 3.19
N GLN A 343 34.70 -9.25 4.44
CA GLN A 343 33.81 -9.29 5.59
C GLN A 343 33.34 -7.89 5.92
N LYS A 344 32.02 -7.71 5.96
CA LYS A 344 31.41 -6.52 6.48
C LYS A 344 31.48 -6.52 8.00
N GLY A 345 32.59 -6.18 8.57
CA GLY A 345 32.89 -6.30 10.00
C GLY A 345 31.83 -5.75 10.94
N ALA A 346 32.32 -5.17 12.00
CA ALA A 346 31.48 -4.67 13.09
C ALA A 346 30.72 -3.36 12.77
N GLY A 347 30.80 -2.86 11.58
CA GLY A 347 30.12 -1.62 11.16
C GLY A 347 29.14 -1.84 10.01
N PRO A 348 28.10 -0.99 9.86
CA PRO A 348 27.27 -1.01 8.68
C PRO A 348 28.08 -0.54 7.46
N ASN A 349 27.65 -1.00 6.29
CA ASN A 349 28.05 -0.40 5.02
C ASN A 349 29.55 -0.27 4.77
N ILE A 350 30.34 -1.30 5.10
CA ILE A 350 31.72 -1.36 4.63
C ILE A 350 31.70 -1.47 3.12
N THR A 351 32.28 -0.49 2.43
CA THR A 351 32.38 -0.48 0.97
C THR A 351 33.33 -1.56 0.48
N ALA A 352 33.34 -1.83 -0.84
CA ALA A 352 34.29 -2.75 -1.42
C ALA A 352 35.76 -2.28 -1.20
N ALA A 353 35.99 -0.96 -1.17
CA ALA A 353 37.29 -0.37 -0.85
C ALA A 353 37.67 -0.63 0.60
N ASP A 354 36.74 -0.45 1.54
CA ASP A 354 36.94 -0.72 2.96
C ASP A 354 37.12 -2.23 3.23
N ALA A 355 36.42 -3.08 2.50
CA ALA A 355 36.55 -4.52 2.58
C ALA A 355 37.93 -5.03 2.13
N SER A 356 38.63 -4.30 1.29
CA SER A 356 40.01 -4.60 0.89
C SER A 356 41.06 -4.10 1.92
N ALA A 357 40.68 -3.13 2.74
CA ALA A 357 41.52 -2.64 3.82
C ALA A 357 41.39 -3.55 5.06
N LYS A 358 42.47 -3.75 5.77
CA LYS A 358 42.45 -4.48 7.04
C LYS A 358 41.75 -3.61 8.07
N ILE A 359 40.55 -4.02 8.50
CA ILE A 359 39.84 -3.36 9.58
C ILE A 359 40.51 -3.76 10.89
N THR A 360 41.13 -2.80 11.52
CA THR A 360 41.89 -3.03 12.73
C THR A 360 41.10 -2.79 14.01
N GLN A 361 39.92 -2.18 13.89
CA GLN A 361 39.07 -1.86 15.03
C GLN A 361 37.59 -2.00 14.66
N PRO A 362 36.83 -2.82 15.41
CA PRO A 362 35.39 -2.91 15.18
C PRO A 362 34.71 -1.61 15.58
N LYS A 363 33.60 -1.29 14.94
CA LYS A 363 32.73 -0.22 15.39
C LYS A 363 32.16 -0.52 16.76
N THR A 364 32.21 0.46 17.61
CA THR A 364 31.75 0.38 19.00
C THR A 364 30.38 1.03 19.21
N ASP A 365 29.85 1.71 18.19
CA ASP A 365 28.54 2.36 18.23
C ASP A 365 27.43 1.32 18.11
N ALA A 366 27.38 0.45 19.07
CA ALA A 366 26.39 -0.60 19.13
C ALA A 366 25.00 0.03 19.23
N GLY A 367 24.11 -0.31 18.38
CA GLY A 367 22.74 0.21 18.33
C GLY A 367 22.46 1.20 17.20
N ASN A 368 23.50 1.77 16.61
CA ASN A 368 23.36 2.69 15.51
C ASN A 368 23.59 2.04 14.14
N ASP A 369 23.59 0.72 14.12
CA ASP A 369 23.94 -0.06 12.95
C ASP A 369 22.72 -0.81 12.42
N PRO A 370 21.77 -0.16 11.74
CA PRO A 370 20.80 -0.89 10.98
C PRO A 370 21.51 -1.57 9.81
N TYR A 371 21.71 -2.88 9.92
CA TYR A 371 22.19 -3.68 8.79
C TYR A 371 21.10 -4.00 7.79
N GLU A 372 20.04 -3.24 7.78
CA GLU A 372 18.84 -3.47 6.98
C GLU A 372 19.14 -3.67 5.50
N GLU A 373 20.16 -2.97 4.99
CA GLU A 373 20.59 -3.09 3.60
C GLU A 373 21.85 -3.95 3.41
N SER A 374 22.45 -4.43 4.50
CA SER A 374 23.68 -5.21 4.44
C SER A 374 23.37 -6.70 4.43
N LYS A 375 23.89 -7.40 3.44
CA LYS A 375 23.79 -8.86 3.40
C LYS A 375 24.74 -9.49 4.42
N PRO A 376 24.33 -10.57 5.10
CA PRO A 376 25.22 -11.33 5.98
C PRO A 376 26.36 -11.93 5.19
N ILE A 377 27.51 -12.07 5.82
CA ILE A 377 28.71 -12.62 5.22
C ILE A 377 29.02 -13.98 5.83
N ALA A 378 29.01 -15.00 5.01
CA ALA A 378 29.51 -16.31 5.36
C ALA A 378 31.03 -16.30 5.15
N THR A 379 31.78 -16.30 6.23
CA THR A 379 33.23 -16.45 6.18
C THR A 379 33.63 -17.53 7.16
N THR A 380 34.78 -18.15 6.88
CA THR A 380 35.42 -18.99 7.88
C THR A 380 35.87 -18.08 9.02
N GLU A 381 35.62 -18.50 10.25
CA GLU A 381 36.09 -17.77 11.41
C GLU A 381 37.59 -17.56 11.33
N PRO A 382 38.10 -16.34 11.62
CA PRO A 382 39.53 -16.14 11.68
C PRO A 382 40.12 -17.07 12.76
N THR A 383 41.07 -17.86 12.35
CA THR A 383 41.80 -18.76 13.26
C THR A 383 42.72 -18.00 14.19
N THR A 384 43.01 -16.74 13.88
CA THR A 384 43.86 -15.86 14.67
C THR A 384 43.14 -14.58 14.98
N ASP A 385 42.66 -14.44 16.19
CA ASP A 385 42.42 -13.14 16.77
C ASP A 385 43.74 -12.38 16.77
N ASN A 386 43.68 -11.07 16.68
CA ASN A 386 44.87 -10.25 16.85
C ASN A 386 45.26 -10.25 18.35
N THR A 387 45.76 -11.38 18.78
CA THR A 387 45.99 -11.70 20.19
C THR A 387 47.44 -11.54 20.64
N SER A 388 48.36 -11.48 19.68
CA SER A 388 49.77 -11.34 20.01
C SER A 388 50.11 -9.87 20.16
N GLY A 389 50.65 -9.47 21.28
CA GLY A 389 50.98 -8.10 21.68
C GLY A 389 52.00 -7.34 20.83
N THR A 390 52.07 -7.62 19.53
CA THR A 390 52.92 -6.92 18.57
C THR A 390 52.14 -5.93 17.65
N GLY A 391 50.82 -5.81 17.82
CA GLY A 391 49.99 -4.85 17.09
C GLY A 391 49.89 -3.49 17.80
N SER A 392 49.43 -2.48 17.04
CA SER A 392 49.06 -1.17 17.63
C SER A 392 48.05 -1.37 18.76
N PRO A 393 48.13 -0.61 19.85
CA PRO A 393 47.13 -0.69 20.92
C PRO A 393 45.70 -0.48 20.38
N LEU A 394 44.78 -1.33 20.85
CA LEU A 394 43.36 -1.17 20.49
C LEU A 394 42.76 -0.01 21.28
N THR A 395 42.21 0.96 20.62
CA THR A 395 41.49 2.07 21.24
C THR A 395 40.00 1.91 20.98
N VAL A 396 39.20 1.87 22.01
CA VAL A 396 37.77 1.55 21.94
C VAL A 396 37.00 2.56 22.78
N THR A 397 35.89 3.08 22.22
CA THR A 397 34.90 3.81 23.01
C THR A 397 33.99 2.83 23.72
N GLN A 398 33.85 3.01 25.02
CA GLN A 398 33.03 2.13 25.85
C GLN A 398 31.54 2.34 25.59
N THR A 399 30.88 1.35 25.05
CA THR A 399 29.44 1.33 24.80
C THR A 399 28.66 0.35 25.68
N TYR A 400 29.38 -0.38 26.51
CA TYR A 400 28.77 -1.31 27.46
C TYR A 400 28.27 -0.56 28.69
N TYR A 401 27.08 -0.94 29.15
CA TYR A 401 26.53 -0.55 30.45
C TYR A 401 25.51 -1.58 30.88
N ASN A 402 25.27 -1.65 32.20
CA ASN A 402 24.32 -2.54 32.83
C ASN A 402 23.46 -1.73 33.82
N ILE A 403 22.31 -1.30 33.39
CA ILE A 403 21.36 -0.54 34.22
C ILE A 403 20.03 -1.27 34.29
N ALA A 404 19.30 -1.12 35.39
CA ALA A 404 17.99 -1.73 35.59
C ALA A 404 16.96 -1.12 34.61
N ILE A 405 16.12 -1.99 34.06
CA ILE A 405 14.95 -1.57 33.30
C ILE A 405 13.80 -1.41 34.29
N ASP A 406 13.75 -0.27 34.92
CA ASP A 406 12.78 0.11 35.94
C ASP A 406 12.18 1.50 35.65
N ASN A 407 11.19 1.89 36.44
CA ASN A 407 10.53 3.17 36.28
C ASN A 407 11.46 4.38 36.49
N THR A 408 12.51 4.24 37.29
CA THR A 408 13.49 5.31 37.50
C THR A 408 14.27 5.59 36.21
N ASN A 409 14.74 4.55 35.55
CA ASN A 409 15.59 4.65 34.38
C ASN A 409 14.79 4.77 33.05
N TYR A 410 13.60 4.14 32.97
CA TYR A 410 12.85 4.03 31.73
C TYR A 410 11.40 4.57 31.81
N GLY A 411 10.97 5.13 32.95
CA GLY A 411 9.62 5.66 33.10
C GLY A 411 8.54 4.62 32.75
N THR A 412 7.48 5.07 32.08
CA THR A 412 6.37 4.21 31.66
C THR A 412 6.82 3.08 30.73
N ALA A 413 7.85 3.28 29.93
CA ALA A 413 8.38 2.26 29.03
C ALA A 413 8.98 1.05 29.77
N SER A 414 9.31 1.19 31.05
CA SER A 414 9.79 0.07 31.86
C SER A 414 8.77 -1.08 31.92
N SER A 415 7.48 -0.76 31.96
CA SER A 415 6.40 -1.77 31.97
C SER A 415 6.28 -2.55 30.67
N ILE A 416 6.87 -2.02 29.60
CA ILE A 416 6.93 -2.68 28.29
C ILE A 416 8.25 -3.43 28.14
N LEU A 417 9.38 -2.78 28.46
CA LEU A 417 10.72 -3.27 28.18
C LEU A 417 11.25 -4.27 29.23
N ALA A 418 10.77 -4.22 30.47
CA ALA A 418 11.21 -5.18 31.49
C ALA A 418 10.60 -6.56 31.22
N ASN A 419 11.45 -7.55 31.04
CA ASN A 419 11.03 -8.93 30.85
C ASN A 419 11.92 -9.87 31.64
N SER A 420 11.33 -10.88 32.29
CA SER A 420 12.11 -11.89 33.06
C SER A 420 12.91 -12.83 32.15
N THR A 421 12.49 -12.97 30.88
CA THR A 421 13.22 -13.76 29.91
C THR A 421 14.14 -12.84 29.10
N PRO A 422 15.42 -13.12 29.03
CA PRO A 422 16.36 -12.35 28.24
C PRO A 422 16.00 -12.37 26.75
N PHE A 423 16.16 -11.23 26.11
CA PHE A 423 15.93 -11.05 24.68
C PHE A 423 17.09 -10.29 24.01
N TRP A 424 17.31 -10.57 22.74
CA TRP A 424 18.30 -9.87 21.96
C TRP A 424 17.88 -8.43 21.67
N VAL A 425 18.85 -7.55 21.77
CA VAL A 425 18.79 -6.19 21.23
C VAL A 425 19.67 -6.17 19.99
N ALA A 426 19.13 -5.75 18.84
CA ALA A 426 19.85 -5.73 17.57
C ALA A 426 20.94 -4.63 17.57
N ALA A 427 21.93 -4.85 18.42
CA ALA A 427 23.05 -3.94 18.63
C ALA A 427 24.29 -4.71 19.06
N ARG A 428 25.43 -4.28 18.55
CA ARG A 428 26.73 -4.73 19.07
C ARG A 428 27.08 -3.98 20.34
N CYS A 429 27.95 -4.54 21.11
CA CYS A 429 28.50 -3.87 22.29
C CYS A 429 29.99 -4.17 22.46
N VAL A 430 30.65 -3.28 23.14
CA VAL A 430 32.00 -3.45 23.63
C VAL A 430 31.99 -3.38 25.14
N GLY A 431 32.53 -4.37 25.77
CA GLY A 431 32.71 -4.44 27.23
C GLY A 431 34.18 -4.45 27.58
N THR A 432 34.46 -4.14 28.85
CA THR A 432 35.81 -4.28 29.44
C THR A 432 35.71 -5.15 30.67
N ASP A 433 36.54 -6.18 30.76
CA ASP A 433 36.61 -7.05 31.92
C ASP A 433 37.80 -6.76 32.80
N SER A 434 38.79 -6.06 32.28
CA SER A 434 40.01 -5.66 33.01
C SER A 434 40.65 -4.43 32.34
N ALA A 435 41.71 -3.96 32.97
CA ALA A 435 42.54 -2.89 32.42
C ALA A 435 43.21 -3.29 31.08
N TYR A 436 43.28 -4.56 30.80
CA TYR A 436 44.08 -5.12 29.70
C TYR A 436 43.25 -5.73 28.55
N ALA A 437 41.97 -5.99 28.76
CA ALA A 437 41.17 -6.70 27.80
C ALA A 437 39.80 -6.01 27.53
N ALA A 438 39.44 -5.95 26.28
CA ALA A 438 38.12 -5.65 25.84
C ALA A 438 37.49 -6.91 25.22
N TYR A 439 36.18 -7.04 25.33
CA TYR A 439 35.43 -8.05 24.64
C TYR A 439 34.31 -7.47 23.83
N PHE A 440 33.95 -8.17 22.81
CA PHE A 440 32.98 -7.74 21.82
C PHE A 440 31.81 -8.73 21.81
N GLY A 441 30.60 -8.21 21.75
CA GLY A 441 29.42 -9.04 21.83
C GLY A 441 28.18 -8.40 21.28
N LEU A 442 27.06 -9.06 21.48
CA LEU A 442 25.73 -8.52 21.20
C LEU A 442 25.06 -8.08 22.49
N ARG A 443 24.19 -7.09 22.35
CA ARG A 443 23.35 -6.65 23.45
C ARG A 443 22.25 -7.66 23.74
N ILE A 444 22.00 -7.81 25.01
CA ILE A 444 20.86 -8.54 25.53
C ILE A 444 20.19 -7.70 26.62
N ALA A 445 18.90 -7.82 26.75
CA ALA A 445 18.13 -7.13 27.76
C ALA A 445 17.09 -8.09 28.37
N GLY A 446 16.56 -7.69 29.50
CA GLY A 446 15.53 -8.38 30.25
C GLY A 446 15.14 -7.50 31.42
N THR A 447 15.53 -7.85 32.66
CA THR A 447 15.41 -6.93 33.81
C THR A 447 16.49 -5.87 33.84
N ASN A 448 17.59 -6.09 33.13
CA ASN A 448 18.71 -5.18 32.98
C ASN A 448 19.14 -5.12 31.51
N THR A 449 19.81 -4.04 31.12
CA THR A 449 20.50 -3.93 29.84
C THR A 449 21.97 -4.31 30.01
N TYR A 450 22.41 -5.31 29.33
CA TYR A 450 23.81 -5.74 29.40
C TYR A 450 24.31 -6.25 28.04
N GLY A 451 25.62 -6.36 27.91
CA GLY A 451 26.28 -6.94 26.75
C GLY A 451 26.69 -8.39 27.03
N PHE A 452 26.74 -9.17 25.98
CA PHE A 452 27.18 -10.56 26.03
C PHE A 452 28.36 -10.77 25.10
N GLY A 453 29.46 -11.28 25.65
CA GLY A 453 30.70 -11.49 24.89
C GLY A 453 30.58 -12.67 23.93
N MET A 454 30.86 -12.41 22.66
CA MET A 454 30.77 -13.42 21.59
C MET A 454 32.10 -14.12 21.34
N PHE A 455 33.22 -13.50 21.68
CA PHE A 455 34.56 -14.04 21.38
C PHE A 455 35.07 -15.05 22.41
N TYR A 456 34.60 -14.98 23.64
CA TYR A 456 35.13 -15.76 24.74
C TYR A 456 34.10 -16.68 25.39
N SER A 457 32.85 -16.54 25.09
CA SER A 457 31.82 -17.36 25.72
C SER A 457 31.17 -18.29 24.72
N LYS A 458 30.76 -19.44 25.19
CA LYS A 458 29.83 -20.33 24.53
C LYS A 458 28.59 -19.51 24.18
N GLY A 459 28.07 -19.67 22.96
CA GLY A 459 26.93 -18.92 22.42
C GLY A 459 25.79 -18.79 23.43
N PHE A 460 25.09 -17.69 23.34
CA PHE A 460 23.96 -17.37 24.18
C PHE A 460 22.64 -17.52 23.45
N HIS A 461 21.59 -17.87 24.18
CA HIS A 461 20.24 -17.98 23.63
C HIS A 461 19.46 -16.74 24.00
N GLY A 462 18.92 -16.07 23.04
CA GLY A 462 18.00 -14.94 23.24
C GLY A 462 16.75 -15.09 22.39
N ARG A 463 15.68 -14.48 22.84
CA ARG A 463 14.46 -14.33 22.06
C ARG A 463 14.50 -13.00 21.34
N LEU A 464 13.85 -12.92 20.19
CA LEU A 464 13.70 -11.65 19.49
C LEU A 464 12.58 -10.85 20.13
N TRP A 465 12.78 -9.55 20.25
CA TRP A 465 11.70 -8.62 20.57
C TRP A 465 11.45 -7.75 19.35
N LEU A 466 10.19 -7.74 18.93
CA LEU A 466 9.79 -7.16 17.67
C LEU A 466 9.46 -5.70 17.87
N CYS A 467 10.08 -4.86 17.08
CA CYS A 467 9.73 -3.46 16.93
C CYS A 467 9.40 -3.17 15.46
N SER A 468 8.41 -2.38 15.19
CA SER A 468 8.15 -1.88 13.86
C SER A 468 7.96 -0.37 13.91
N SER A 469 8.57 0.32 12.96
CA SER A 469 8.42 1.75 12.75
C SER A 469 7.75 1.96 11.39
N PRO A 470 6.44 2.18 11.34
CA PRO A 470 5.80 2.54 10.09
C PRO A 470 6.21 3.95 9.69
N ARG A 471 6.79 4.08 8.50
CA ARG A 471 6.89 5.38 7.83
C ARG A 471 5.51 5.76 7.33
N SER A 472 4.77 6.50 8.10
CA SER A 472 3.39 6.95 7.87
C SER A 472 2.29 5.96 8.27
N PHE A 473 1.49 6.36 9.24
CA PHE A 473 0.19 5.77 9.49
C PHE A 473 -0.79 6.14 8.39
N SER A 474 -1.18 5.17 7.59
CA SER A 474 -2.46 5.19 6.94
C SER A 474 -3.29 4.08 7.55
N THR A 475 -4.25 4.49 8.39
CA THR A 475 -5.35 3.66 8.91
C THR A 475 -4.94 2.33 9.56
N ILE A 476 -4.83 2.29 10.86
CA ILE A 476 -5.12 1.08 11.63
C ILE A 476 -6.56 1.16 12.13
#